data_fb176e5a84ad5362e0cec4962245d0f1
#
_entry.id   fb176e5a84ad5362e0cec4962245d0f1
#
_cell.length_a   1.000
_cell.length_b   1.000
_cell.length_c   1.000
_cell.angle_alpha   90.00
_cell.angle_beta   90.00
_cell.angle_gamma   90.00
#
_symmetry.space_group_name_H-M   'P 1'
#
loop_
_entity.id
_entity.type
_entity.pdbx_description
1 polymer ?
#
loop_
_entity_poly.entity_id
_entity_poly.type
_entity_poly.pdbx_seq_one_letter_code
_entity_poly.pdbx_strand_id
1 'polypeptide(L)'
;MADAIQRIAADLHIPYIFKASYDKANRTSIRSFRGPGLVEGAKILRAIAESNGLPILTDIHTPEDCLRLSKALGPVEAVLQIPAFLCRQTDLLIAAAHTGRAINIKKGQFVAPADMQYAVLKVRDTIAALNNGKTARVSLTERGASFGYNNLVVDMRSLPIMRRYAPVVFDATHSVQTPSAANGVSGGQPEFIPVLARAAVAAGVDGLFLEVHDDPAHAKSDGANALRLDKLKALLEHLLAVHAAVKN
;
A
#
# COMPACT_ATOMS: atom_id res chain seq x y z
N MET A 1 -2.02 -10.36 -14.50
CA MET A 1 -1.40 -9.19 -13.81
C MET A 1 -0.17 -9.61 -13.02
N ALA A 2 -0.25 -10.50 -12.01
CA ALA A 2 0.90 -10.86 -11.19
C ALA A 2 2.13 -11.27 -12.02
N ASP A 3 1.97 -12.22 -12.96
CA ASP A 3 3.05 -12.70 -13.82
C ASP A 3 3.64 -11.62 -14.73
N ALA A 4 2.78 -10.72 -15.24
CA ALA A 4 3.24 -9.66 -16.14
C ALA A 4 4.11 -8.64 -15.40
N ILE A 5 3.67 -8.22 -14.19
CA ILE A 5 4.44 -7.29 -13.35
C ILE A 5 5.70 -7.97 -12.82
N GLN A 6 5.63 -9.24 -12.43
CA GLN A 6 6.78 -10.02 -11.97
C GLN A 6 7.87 -10.09 -13.03
N ARG A 7 7.51 -10.34 -14.30
CA ARG A 7 8.48 -10.35 -15.40
C ARG A 7 9.17 -9.00 -15.56
N ILE A 8 8.40 -7.90 -15.53
CA ILE A 8 8.98 -6.54 -15.62
C ILE A 8 9.92 -6.27 -14.44
N ALA A 9 9.52 -6.64 -13.22
CA ALA A 9 10.34 -6.44 -12.03
C ALA A 9 11.63 -7.28 -12.07
N ALA A 10 11.54 -8.54 -12.54
CA ALA A 10 12.69 -9.43 -12.70
C ALA A 10 13.69 -8.91 -13.75
N ASP A 11 13.20 -8.46 -14.92
CA ASP A 11 14.02 -7.85 -15.97
C ASP A 11 14.82 -6.64 -15.46
N LEU A 12 14.24 -5.89 -14.53
CA LEU A 12 14.83 -4.68 -13.95
C LEU A 12 15.55 -4.93 -12.61
N HIS A 13 15.61 -6.17 -12.15
CA HIS A 13 16.19 -6.56 -10.86
C HIS A 13 15.58 -5.81 -9.65
N ILE A 14 14.27 -5.53 -9.69
CA ILE A 14 13.54 -4.85 -8.63
C ILE A 14 12.83 -5.89 -7.75
N PRO A 15 13.02 -5.88 -6.42
CA PRO A 15 12.19 -6.69 -5.52
C PRO A 15 10.72 -6.31 -5.64
N TYR A 16 9.85 -7.33 -5.68
CA TYR A 16 8.42 -7.12 -5.94
C TYR A 16 7.55 -7.82 -4.89
N ILE A 17 6.56 -7.11 -4.39
CA ILE A 17 5.49 -7.62 -3.52
C ILE A 17 4.17 -7.45 -4.27
N PHE A 18 3.45 -8.54 -4.52
CA PHE A 18 2.15 -8.47 -5.18
C PHE A 18 1.07 -8.00 -4.19
N LYS A 19 0.31 -6.98 -4.58
CA LYS A 19 -0.81 -6.48 -3.74
C LYS A 19 -2.16 -6.68 -4.42
N ALA A 20 -3.12 -7.24 -3.66
CA ALA A 20 -4.53 -7.15 -4.00
C ALA A 20 -5.39 -7.13 -2.73
N SER A 21 -6.56 -6.50 -2.82
CA SER A 21 -7.55 -6.45 -1.74
C SER A 21 -8.54 -7.61 -1.86
N TYR A 22 -8.89 -8.24 -0.74
CA TYR A 22 -9.99 -9.19 -0.69
C TYR A 22 -11.35 -8.49 -0.53
N ASP A 23 -11.35 -7.26 -0.01
CA ASP A 23 -12.52 -6.41 0.14
C ASP A 23 -12.16 -4.94 -0.04
N LYS A 24 -13.03 -4.17 -0.65
CA LYS A 24 -12.98 -2.71 -0.75
C LYS A 24 -13.96 -2.11 0.27
N ALA A 25 -13.58 -2.12 1.56
CA ALA A 25 -14.47 -1.86 2.68
C ALA A 25 -14.97 -0.40 2.79
N ASN A 26 -14.25 0.57 2.19
CA ASN A 26 -14.55 2.01 2.29
C ASN A 26 -15.19 2.61 1.03
N ARG A 27 -15.98 1.84 0.28
CA ARG A 27 -16.70 2.36 -0.89
C ARG A 27 -17.71 3.43 -0.52
N THR A 28 -17.79 4.47 -1.35
CA THR A 28 -18.80 5.55 -1.19
C THR A 28 -20.22 5.04 -1.39
N SER A 29 -20.43 4.16 -2.39
CA SER A 29 -21.75 3.57 -2.65
C SER A 29 -21.81 2.12 -2.18
N ILE A 30 -22.89 1.76 -1.47
CA ILE A 30 -23.19 0.38 -1.06
C ILE A 30 -23.33 -0.59 -2.25
N ARG A 31 -23.61 -0.05 -3.44
CA ARG A 31 -23.77 -0.84 -4.68
C ARG A 31 -22.45 -1.11 -5.40
N SER A 32 -21.35 -0.49 -4.94
CA SER A 32 -20.03 -0.67 -5.57
C SER A 32 -19.50 -2.09 -5.37
N PHE A 33 -18.70 -2.54 -6.31
CA PHE A 33 -17.99 -3.81 -6.19
C PHE A 33 -17.09 -3.83 -4.95
N ARG A 34 -17.26 -4.85 -4.11
CA ARG A 34 -16.54 -5.00 -2.85
C ARG A 34 -15.33 -5.94 -2.95
N GLY A 35 -15.37 -6.92 -3.80
CA GLY A 35 -14.34 -7.96 -3.92
C GLY A 35 -14.89 -9.36 -3.64
N PRO A 36 -14.01 -10.39 -3.62
CA PRO A 36 -14.40 -11.78 -3.40
C PRO A 36 -14.71 -12.13 -1.92
N GLY A 37 -14.39 -11.22 -1.00
CA GLY A 37 -14.45 -11.49 0.44
C GLY A 37 -13.22 -12.23 0.98
N LEU A 38 -13.10 -12.31 2.31
CA LEU A 38 -11.90 -12.79 2.99
C LEU A 38 -11.51 -14.22 2.59
N VAL A 39 -12.45 -15.15 2.60
CA VAL A 39 -12.13 -16.58 2.40
C VAL A 39 -11.62 -16.83 0.98
N GLU A 40 -12.37 -16.38 -0.01
CA GLU A 40 -11.99 -16.58 -1.41
C GLU A 40 -10.79 -15.71 -1.80
N GLY A 41 -10.74 -14.47 -1.32
CA GLY A 41 -9.60 -13.58 -1.53
C GLY A 41 -8.30 -14.14 -0.95
N ALA A 42 -8.34 -14.74 0.23
CA ALA A 42 -7.17 -15.40 0.82
C ALA A 42 -6.69 -16.60 -0.01
N LYS A 43 -7.61 -17.41 -0.55
CA LYS A 43 -7.27 -18.53 -1.45
C LYS A 43 -6.56 -18.03 -2.72
N ILE A 44 -7.12 -17.00 -3.35
CA ILE A 44 -6.55 -16.40 -4.57
C ILE A 44 -5.14 -15.85 -4.28
N LEU A 45 -4.99 -15.07 -3.21
CA LEU A 45 -3.70 -14.49 -2.83
C LEU A 45 -2.66 -15.55 -2.51
N ARG A 46 -3.07 -16.59 -1.77
CA ARG A 46 -2.20 -17.73 -1.46
C ARG A 46 -1.76 -18.46 -2.72
N ALA A 47 -2.69 -18.75 -3.64
CA ALA A 47 -2.37 -19.40 -4.91
C ALA A 47 -1.36 -18.58 -5.74
N ILE A 48 -1.51 -17.25 -5.80
CA ILE A 48 -0.55 -16.36 -6.46
C ILE A 48 0.82 -16.41 -5.77
N ALA A 49 0.85 -16.34 -4.44
CA ALA A 49 2.11 -16.42 -3.70
C ALA A 49 2.85 -17.73 -3.95
N GLU A 50 2.14 -18.86 -3.91
CA GLU A 50 2.71 -20.20 -4.11
C GLU A 50 3.16 -20.43 -5.56
N SER A 51 2.35 -20.03 -6.55
CA SER A 51 2.67 -20.25 -7.97
C SER A 51 3.78 -19.35 -8.50
N ASN A 52 3.89 -18.13 -7.98
CA ASN A 52 4.86 -17.15 -8.44
C ASN A 52 6.09 -17.01 -7.52
N GLY A 53 6.08 -17.64 -6.35
CA GLY A 53 7.12 -17.45 -5.35
C GLY A 53 7.24 -16.03 -4.84
N LEU A 54 6.11 -15.28 -4.79
CA LEU A 54 6.08 -13.87 -4.45
C LEU A 54 5.56 -13.64 -3.03
N PRO A 55 6.16 -12.71 -2.27
CA PRO A 55 5.48 -12.15 -1.10
C PRO A 55 4.25 -11.37 -1.56
N ILE A 56 3.21 -11.39 -0.71
CA ILE A 56 1.96 -10.70 -1.00
C ILE A 56 1.69 -9.61 0.04
N LEU A 57 0.89 -8.62 -0.35
CA LEU A 57 0.34 -7.60 0.54
C LEU A 57 -1.18 -7.54 0.36
N THR A 58 -1.91 -7.44 1.46
CA THR A 58 -3.35 -7.19 1.42
C THR A 58 -3.80 -6.34 2.60
N ASP A 59 -4.83 -5.53 2.40
CA ASP A 59 -5.41 -4.70 3.43
C ASP A 59 -6.33 -5.50 4.37
N ILE A 60 -6.41 -5.05 5.62
CA ILE A 60 -7.27 -5.60 6.67
C ILE A 60 -8.18 -4.48 7.22
N HIS A 61 -9.39 -4.85 7.65
CA HIS A 61 -10.41 -3.84 7.95
C HIS A 61 -10.93 -3.90 9.38
N THR A 62 -10.91 -5.08 10.00
CA THR A 62 -11.36 -5.28 11.39
C THR A 62 -10.33 -6.10 12.19
N PRO A 63 -10.32 -5.98 13.52
CA PRO A 63 -9.46 -6.81 14.37
C PRO A 63 -9.68 -8.32 14.16
N GLU A 64 -10.93 -8.74 13.96
CA GLU A 64 -11.32 -10.15 13.74
C GLU A 64 -10.71 -10.70 12.44
N ASP A 65 -10.62 -9.87 11.41
CA ASP A 65 -10.08 -10.28 10.11
C ASP A 65 -8.57 -10.55 10.18
N CYS A 66 -7.84 -9.91 11.09
CA CYS A 66 -6.38 -10.05 11.18
C CYS A 66 -5.95 -11.51 11.35
N LEU A 67 -6.47 -12.19 12.37
CA LEU A 67 -6.13 -13.59 12.66
C LEU A 67 -6.76 -14.56 11.65
N ARG A 68 -8.01 -14.30 11.24
CA ARG A 68 -8.71 -15.13 10.24
C ARG A 68 -7.97 -15.13 8.91
N LEU A 69 -7.60 -13.94 8.43
CA LEU A 69 -6.86 -13.79 7.18
C LEU A 69 -5.46 -14.39 7.29
N SER A 70 -4.74 -14.11 8.39
CA SER A 70 -3.40 -14.67 8.61
C SER A 70 -3.41 -16.19 8.61
N LYS A 71 -4.43 -16.83 9.22
CA LYS A 71 -4.63 -18.28 9.21
C LYS A 71 -4.97 -18.80 7.81
N ALA A 72 -5.85 -18.11 7.08
CA ALA A 72 -6.27 -18.51 5.73
C ALA A 72 -5.14 -18.43 4.70
N LEU A 73 -4.24 -17.45 4.83
CA LEU A 73 -3.04 -17.31 4.00
C LEU A 73 -2.01 -18.42 4.26
N GLY A 74 -2.04 -19.06 5.43
CA GLY A 74 -1.09 -20.15 5.74
C GLY A 74 0.36 -19.67 5.84
N PRO A 75 1.35 -20.45 5.36
CA PRO A 75 2.77 -20.16 5.56
C PRO A 75 3.37 -19.15 4.58
N VAL A 76 2.60 -18.66 3.59
CA VAL A 76 3.12 -17.71 2.59
C VAL A 76 3.56 -16.41 3.23
N GLU A 77 4.60 -15.80 2.70
CA GLU A 77 5.03 -14.48 3.17
C GLU A 77 4.00 -13.42 2.79
N ALA A 78 3.49 -12.73 3.80
CA ALA A 78 2.44 -11.74 3.61
C ALA A 78 2.63 -10.51 4.51
N VAL A 79 2.32 -9.35 3.95
CA VAL A 79 2.27 -8.07 4.64
C VAL A 79 0.80 -7.70 4.84
N LEU A 80 0.41 -7.40 6.07
CA LEU A 80 -0.92 -6.88 6.38
C LEU A 80 -0.90 -5.35 6.32
N GLN A 81 -1.72 -4.77 5.45
CA GLN A 81 -1.80 -3.32 5.32
C GLN A 81 -2.97 -2.75 6.11
N ILE A 82 -2.67 -1.77 6.97
CA ILE A 82 -3.67 -0.95 7.64
C ILE A 82 -4.10 0.16 6.67
N PRO A 83 -5.37 0.25 6.28
CA PRO A 83 -5.88 1.32 5.41
C PRO A 83 -5.69 2.71 6.03
N ALA A 84 -5.57 3.73 5.17
CA ALA A 84 -5.30 5.10 5.60
C ALA A 84 -6.34 5.64 6.60
N PHE A 85 -7.62 5.37 6.41
CA PHE A 85 -8.67 5.81 7.33
C PHE A 85 -8.60 5.14 8.70
N LEU A 86 -7.99 3.95 8.78
CA LEU A 86 -7.90 3.14 9.99
C LEU A 86 -6.52 3.21 10.67
N CYS A 87 -5.61 4.06 10.18
CA CYS A 87 -4.22 4.11 10.65
C CYS A 87 -4.05 4.45 12.15
N ARG A 88 -5.07 5.02 12.80
CA ARG A 88 -5.09 5.35 14.22
C ARG A 88 -5.84 4.33 15.09
N GLN A 89 -6.54 3.36 14.50
CA GLN A 89 -7.37 2.39 15.23
C GLN A 89 -6.50 1.45 16.07
N THR A 90 -6.51 1.65 17.39
CA THR A 90 -5.62 0.95 18.33
C THR A 90 -5.85 -0.56 18.27
N ASP A 91 -7.10 -1.01 18.36
CA ASP A 91 -7.42 -2.44 18.39
C ASP A 91 -7.02 -3.17 17.09
N LEU A 92 -7.17 -2.49 15.95
CA LEU A 92 -6.76 -3.04 14.65
C LEU A 92 -5.23 -3.20 14.57
N LEU A 93 -4.47 -2.20 15.03
CA LEU A 93 -2.99 -2.24 15.06
C LEU A 93 -2.49 -3.34 15.99
N ILE A 94 -3.10 -3.48 17.18
CA ILE A 94 -2.79 -4.55 18.15
C ILE A 94 -3.10 -5.93 17.56
N ALA A 95 -4.28 -6.10 16.97
CA ALA A 95 -4.68 -7.37 16.37
C ALA A 95 -3.78 -7.76 15.19
N ALA A 96 -3.39 -6.80 14.35
CA ALA A 96 -2.42 -7.02 13.29
C ALA A 96 -1.06 -7.47 13.84
N ALA A 97 -0.57 -6.83 14.91
CA ALA A 97 0.69 -7.18 15.57
C ALA A 97 0.69 -8.61 16.12
N HIS A 98 -0.42 -9.05 16.70
CA HIS A 98 -0.58 -10.42 17.21
C HIS A 98 -0.46 -11.50 16.14
N THR A 99 -0.64 -11.18 14.86
CA THR A 99 -0.43 -12.16 13.76
C THR A 99 1.03 -12.55 13.58
N GLY A 100 1.98 -11.72 14.03
CA GLY A 100 3.41 -11.88 13.81
C GLY A 100 3.86 -11.64 12.37
N ARG A 101 2.95 -11.20 11.48
CA ARG A 101 3.29 -10.84 10.09
C ARG A 101 3.90 -9.44 10.00
N ALA A 102 4.51 -9.13 8.87
CA ALA A 102 4.91 -7.77 8.56
C ALA A 102 3.67 -6.87 8.41
N ILE A 103 3.78 -5.60 8.83
CA ILE A 103 2.68 -4.64 8.81
C ILE A 103 3.10 -3.42 8.01
N ASN A 104 2.25 -3.00 7.10
CA ASN A 104 2.36 -1.72 6.43
C ASN A 104 1.21 -0.81 6.88
N ILE A 105 1.52 0.41 7.34
CA ILE A 105 0.51 1.36 7.80
C ILE A 105 0.42 2.51 6.80
N LYS A 106 -0.69 2.62 6.08
CA LYS A 106 -0.96 3.77 5.22
C LYS A 106 -1.28 5.01 6.06
N LYS A 107 -0.57 6.10 5.82
CA LYS A 107 -0.83 7.36 6.51
C LYS A 107 -2.21 7.90 6.11
N GLY A 108 -3.02 8.22 7.10
CA GLY A 108 -4.29 8.91 6.87
C GLY A 108 -4.06 10.31 6.28
N GLN A 109 -4.98 10.72 5.39
CA GLN A 109 -4.92 12.03 4.74
C GLN A 109 -5.03 13.19 5.74
N PHE A 110 -5.48 12.90 6.96
CA PHE A 110 -5.71 13.83 8.06
C PHE A 110 -4.61 13.78 9.15
N VAL A 111 -3.59 12.93 8.97
CA VAL A 111 -2.54 12.70 9.98
C VAL A 111 -1.25 13.41 9.58
N ALA A 112 -0.65 14.13 10.52
CA ALA A 112 0.67 14.70 10.31
C ALA A 112 1.74 13.61 10.18
N PRO A 113 2.76 13.79 9.32
CA PRO A 113 3.80 12.77 9.11
C PRO A 113 4.50 12.35 10.42
N ALA A 114 4.78 13.29 11.32
CA ALA A 114 5.42 13.01 12.60
C ALA A 114 4.54 12.14 13.52
N ASP A 115 3.22 12.26 13.45
CA ASP A 115 2.28 11.53 14.30
C ASP A 115 2.16 10.05 13.92
N MET A 116 2.67 9.66 12.75
CA MET A 116 2.73 8.26 12.38
C MET A 116 3.61 7.42 13.31
N GLN A 117 4.51 8.04 14.07
CA GLN A 117 5.28 7.37 15.12
C GLN A 117 4.38 6.61 16.10
N TYR A 118 3.23 7.18 16.49
CA TYR A 118 2.33 6.56 17.46
C TYR A 118 1.69 5.27 16.94
N ALA A 119 1.40 5.21 15.64
CA ALA A 119 0.92 3.98 15.03
C ALA A 119 2.02 2.90 14.99
N VAL A 120 3.26 3.29 14.69
CA VAL A 120 4.43 2.39 14.72
C VAL A 120 4.68 1.89 16.15
N LEU A 121 4.63 2.78 17.15
CA LEU A 121 4.83 2.42 18.56
C LEU A 121 3.80 1.40 19.04
N LYS A 122 2.51 1.58 18.72
CA LYS A 122 1.47 0.60 19.09
C LYS A 122 1.81 -0.82 18.61
N VAL A 123 2.32 -0.95 17.38
CA VAL A 123 2.72 -2.26 16.86
C VAL A 123 3.97 -2.78 17.54
N ARG A 124 4.99 -1.94 17.71
CA ARG A 124 6.26 -2.33 18.34
C ARG A 124 6.07 -2.74 19.79
N ASP A 125 5.35 -1.95 20.56
CA ASP A 125 5.09 -2.21 21.98
C ASP A 125 4.25 -3.49 22.16
N THR A 126 3.26 -3.71 21.28
CA THR A 126 2.48 -4.96 21.29
C THR A 126 3.38 -6.16 21.03
N ILE A 127 4.27 -6.12 20.04
CA ILE A 127 5.17 -7.24 19.73
C ILE A 127 6.19 -7.44 20.85
N ALA A 128 6.72 -6.36 21.42
CA ALA A 128 7.62 -6.44 22.55
C ALA A 128 6.95 -7.09 23.78
N ALA A 129 5.69 -6.74 24.06
CA ALA A 129 4.92 -7.32 25.17
C ALA A 129 4.64 -8.82 25.02
N LEU A 130 4.66 -9.36 23.79
CA LEU A 130 4.53 -10.81 23.56
C LEU A 130 5.75 -11.60 24.02
N ASN A 131 6.86 -10.94 24.29
CA ASN A 131 8.12 -11.49 24.83
C ASN A 131 8.59 -12.80 24.15
N ASN A 132 8.39 -12.89 22.83
CA ASN A 132 8.68 -14.09 22.03
C ASN A 132 9.96 -13.97 21.18
N GLY A 133 10.79 -12.96 21.44
CA GLY A 133 12.05 -12.69 20.73
C GLY A 133 11.89 -12.17 19.30
N LYS A 134 10.66 -11.90 18.84
CA LYS A 134 10.41 -11.38 17.50
C LYS A 134 10.58 -9.88 17.43
N THR A 135 11.15 -9.40 16.35
CA THR A 135 11.24 -7.98 16.02
C THR A 135 10.06 -7.54 15.18
N ALA A 136 9.51 -6.36 15.48
CA ALA A 136 8.43 -5.77 14.71
C ALA A 136 8.88 -5.40 13.30
N ARG A 137 8.26 -5.98 12.27
CA ARG A 137 8.47 -5.64 10.86
C ARG A 137 7.38 -4.66 10.44
N VAL A 138 7.66 -3.36 10.53
CA VAL A 138 6.70 -2.29 10.25
C VAL A 138 7.25 -1.38 9.18
N SER A 139 6.40 -1.00 8.23
CA SER A 139 6.65 0.05 7.24
C SER A 139 5.49 1.03 7.20
N LEU A 140 5.74 2.24 6.72
CA LEU A 140 4.74 3.28 6.53
C LEU A 140 4.52 3.55 5.05
N THR A 141 3.31 3.98 4.67
CA THR A 141 3.03 4.41 3.30
C THR A 141 2.47 5.83 3.29
N GLU A 142 3.17 6.74 2.58
CA GLU A 142 2.67 8.08 2.25
C GLU A 142 1.74 7.99 1.04
N ARG A 143 0.60 8.70 1.07
CA ARG A 143 -0.40 8.73 -0.02
C ARG A 143 -1.09 10.08 -0.20
N GLY A 144 -0.50 11.15 0.33
CA GLY A 144 -1.03 12.49 0.31
C GLY A 144 -1.87 12.83 1.55
N ALA A 145 -2.08 14.12 1.72
CA ALA A 145 -2.92 14.71 2.74
C ALA A 145 -4.06 15.50 2.08
N SER A 146 -5.21 15.56 2.74
CA SER A 146 -6.34 16.40 2.29
C SER A 146 -5.94 17.88 2.32
N PHE A 147 -6.22 18.57 1.23
CA PHE A 147 -5.98 19.99 1.09
C PHE A 147 -7.21 20.66 0.45
N GLY A 148 -8.04 21.26 1.27
CA GLY A 148 -9.36 21.69 0.85
C GLY A 148 -10.31 20.52 0.61
N TYR A 149 -11.32 20.72 -0.24
CA TYR A 149 -12.31 19.69 -0.59
C TYR A 149 -11.86 18.89 -1.83
N ASN A 150 -12.05 17.58 -1.79
CA ASN A 150 -11.86 16.69 -2.93
C ASN A 150 -10.47 16.74 -3.58
N ASN A 151 -9.46 17.19 -2.85
CA ASN A 151 -8.09 17.31 -3.34
C ASN A 151 -7.07 16.75 -2.36
N LEU A 152 -5.96 16.23 -2.89
CA LEU A 152 -4.83 15.74 -2.13
C LEU A 152 -3.56 16.45 -2.56
N VAL A 153 -2.68 16.70 -1.58
CA VAL A 153 -1.33 17.24 -1.80
C VAL A 153 -0.32 16.35 -1.12
N VAL A 154 0.79 16.11 -1.78
CA VAL A 154 1.94 15.40 -1.20
C VAL A 154 3.00 16.40 -0.78
N ASP A 155 3.30 16.44 0.49
CA ASP A 155 4.49 17.11 1.01
C ASP A 155 5.66 16.12 0.99
N MET A 156 6.61 16.30 0.09
CA MET A 156 7.78 15.40 -0.02
C MET A 156 8.64 15.38 1.25
N ARG A 157 8.55 16.39 2.12
CA ARG A 157 9.21 16.39 3.44
C ARG A 157 8.61 15.33 4.38
N SER A 158 7.40 14.86 4.11
CA SER A 158 6.76 13.78 4.89
C SER A 158 7.58 12.49 4.85
N LEU A 159 8.27 12.22 3.73
CA LEU A 159 9.02 11.01 3.52
C LEU A 159 10.21 10.89 4.50
N PRO A 160 11.16 11.82 4.55
CA PRO A 160 12.26 11.76 5.53
C PRO A 160 11.78 11.93 6.99
N ILE A 161 10.66 12.61 7.25
CA ILE A 161 10.08 12.71 8.59
C ILE A 161 9.63 11.32 9.06
N MET A 162 8.81 10.62 8.29
CA MET A 162 8.30 9.29 8.64
C MET A 162 9.40 8.22 8.65
N ARG A 163 10.42 8.36 7.78
CA ARG A 163 11.53 7.41 7.70
C ARG A 163 12.35 7.29 8.99
N ARG A 164 12.27 8.28 9.88
CA ARG A 164 12.86 8.21 11.24
C ARG A 164 12.23 7.14 12.10
N TYR A 165 11.01 6.74 11.79
CA TYR A 165 10.22 5.80 12.62
C TYR A 165 10.16 4.40 12.00
N ALA A 166 10.07 4.29 10.68
CA ALA A 166 10.03 3.02 9.95
C ALA A 166 10.37 3.25 8.47
N PRO A 167 10.74 2.22 7.69
CA PRO A 167 10.86 2.32 6.24
C PRO A 167 9.59 2.89 5.61
N VAL A 168 9.75 3.73 4.58
CA VAL A 168 8.65 4.46 3.94
C VAL A 168 8.45 4.03 2.50
N VAL A 169 7.23 3.65 2.19
CA VAL A 169 6.72 3.41 0.84
C VAL A 169 5.96 4.65 0.38
N PHE A 170 6.12 5.05 -0.86
CA PHE A 170 5.31 6.09 -1.47
C PHE A 170 4.27 5.51 -2.42
N ASP A 171 3.00 5.80 -2.19
CA ASP A 171 1.90 5.42 -3.07
C ASP A 171 1.65 6.51 -4.10
N ALA A 172 2.22 6.35 -5.28
CA ALA A 172 2.15 7.34 -6.35
C ALA A 172 0.77 7.38 -7.03
N THR A 173 0.01 6.30 -6.95
CA THR A 173 -1.30 6.18 -7.62
C THR A 173 -2.45 6.71 -6.78
N HIS A 174 -2.49 6.42 -5.48
CA HIS A 174 -3.52 6.99 -4.62
C HIS A 174 -3.24 8.45 -4.22
N SER A 175 -2.01 8.94 -4.41
CA SER A 175 -1.67 10.36 -4.19
C SER A 175 -2.28 11.29 -5.23
N VAL A 176 -2.65 10.78 -6.40
CA VAL A 176 -3.27 11.54 -7.49
C VAL A 176 -4.79 11.38 -7.55
N GLN A 177 -5.40 10.76 -6.55
CA GLN A 177 -6.85 10.70 -6.43
C GLN A 177 -7.45 12.07 -6.17
N THR A 178 -8.65 12.28 -6.74
CA THR A 178 -9.56 13.36 -6.38
C THR A 178 -10.76 12.74 -5.65
N PRO A 179 -10.72 12.64 -4.31
CA PRO A 179 -11.72 11.92 -3.54
C PRO A 179 -13.13 12.47 -3.77
N SER A 180 -14.10 11.61 -4.10
CA SER A 180 -15.52 11.97 -4.31
C SER A 180 -15.79 13.08 -5.35
N ALA A 181 -14.84 13.41 -6.22
CA ALA A 181 -14.97 14.52 -7.16
C ALA A 181 -15.94 14.25 -8.32
N ALA A 182 -16.28 12.98 -8.58
CA ALA A 182 -17.17 12.56 -9.67
C ALA A 182 -18.45 11.91 -9.09
N ASN A 183 -19.43 12.70 -8.66
CA ASN A 183 -20.73 12.21 -8.16
C ASN A 183 -20.61 11.08 -7.12
N GLY A 184 -19.70 11.23 -6.15
CA GLY A 184 -19.46 10.23 -5.11
C GLY A 184 -18.51 9.10 -5.51
N VAL A 185 -17.92 9.15 -6.71
CA VAL A 185 -16.84 8.25 -7.13
C VAL A 185 -15.52 9.02 -7.10
N SER A 186 -14.45 8.40 -6.64
CA SER A 186 -13.12 9.00 -6.68
C SER A 186 -12.66 9.13 -8.13
N GLY A 187 -12.32 10.34 -8.54
CA GLY A 187 -11.58 10.62 -9.76
C GLY A 187 -10.08 10.46 -9.54
N GLY A 188 -9.30 10.82 -10.55
CA GLY A 188 -7.84 10.81 -10.47
C GLY A 188 -7.19 11.60 -11.59
N GLN A 189 -5.92 11.92 -11.41
CA GLN A 189 -5.07 12.63 -12.36
C GLN A 189 -3.82 11.78 -12.67
N PRO A 190 -3.98 10.65 -13.38
CA PRO A 190 -2.91 9.65 -13.57
C PRO A 190 -1.70 10.20 -14.32
N GLU A 191 -1.82 11.32 -15.04
CA GLU A 191 -0.73 12.05 -15.69
C GLU A 191 0.35 12.53 -14.69
N PHE A 192 -0.01 12.72 -13.42
CA PHE A 192 0.94 13.12 -12.38
C PHE A 192 1.63 11.95 -11.66
N ILE A 193 1.24 10.70 -11.91
CA ILE A 193 1.91 9.53 -11.32
C ILE A 193 3.43 9.57 -11.57
N PRO A 194 3.93 9.77 -12.82
CA PRO A 194 5.36 9.79 -13.06
C PRO A 194 6.08 10.96 -12.38
N VAL A 195 5.40 12.09 -12.23
CA VAL A 195 5.96 13.29 -11.58
C VAL A 195 6.19 13.03 -10.10
N LEU A 196 5.14 12.56 -9.39
CA LEU A 196 5.20 12.29 -7.96
C LEU A 196 6.12 11.10 -7.64
N ALA A 197 6.11 10.06 -8.48
CA ALA A 197 6.99 8.91 -8.29
C ALA A 197 8.47 9.32 -8.37
N ARG A 198 8.87 10.13 -9.38
CA ARG A 198 10.24 10.64 -9.49
C ARG A 198 10.62 11.51 -8.29
N ALA A 199 9.74 12.42 -7.87
CA ALA A 199 10.00 13.28 -6.72
C ALA A 199 10.17 12.45 -5.41
N ALA A 200 9.36 11.42 -5.22
CA ALA A 200 9.46 10.54 -4.06
C ALA A 200 10.76 9.71 -4.06
N VAL A 201 11.15 9.16 -5.21
CA VAL A 201 12.42 8.44 -5.35
C VAL A 201 13.61 9.37 -5.10
N ALA A 202 13.55 10.61 -5.63
CA ALA A 202 14.59 11.63 -5.37
C ALA A 202 14.64 12.03 -3.89
N ALA A 203 13.51 12.01 -3.18
CA ALA A 203 13.46 12.27 -1.73
C ALA A 203 13.95 11.07 -0.88
N GLY A 204 14.24 9.92 -1.47
CA GLY A 204 14.85 8.78 -0.80
C GLY A 204 13.85 7.82 -0.14
N VAL A 205 12.77 7.45 -0.83
CA VAL A 205 11.84 6.40 -0.33
C VAL A 205 12.48 5.02 -0.35
N ASP A 206 12.00 4.14 0.52
CA ASP A 206 12.44 2.75 0.61
C ASP A 206 11.68 1.83 -0.37
N GLY A 207 10.53 2.27 -0.86
CA GLY A 207 9.72 1.52 -1.83
C GLY A 207 8.65 2.38 -2.49
N LEU A 208 8.08 1.85 -3.57
CA LEU A 208 6.94 2.46 -4.28
C LEU A 208 5.74 1.52 -4.26
N PHE A 209 4.57 2.10 -4.17
CA PHE A 209 3.30 1.44 -4.38
C PHE A 209 2.66 2.01 -5.64
N LEU A 210 2.27 1.13 -6.55
CA LEU A 210 1.61 1.48 -7.81
C LEU A 210 0.39 0.58 -8.02
N GLU A 211 -0.79 1.17 -8.17
CA GLU A 211 -1.97 0.49 -8.70
C GLU A 211 -1.79 0.38 -10.21
N VAL A 212 -1.74 -0.84 -10.74
CA VAL A 212 -1.48 -1.11 -12.16
C VAL A 212 -2.62 -1.91 -12.76
N HIS A 213 -3.08 -1.53 -13.93
CA HIS A 213 -4.13 -2.24 -14.65
C HIS A 213 -3.83 -2.29 -16.15
N ASP A 214 -4.17 -3.38 -16.81
CA ASP A 214 -4.03 -3.53 -18.27
C ASP A 214 -5.03 -2.67 -19.04
N ASP A 215 -6.24 -2.52 -18.51
CA ASP A 215 -7.28 -1.64 -19.04
C ASP A 215 -7.95 -0.83 -17.91
N PRO A 216 -7.38 0.32 -17.48
CA PRO A 216 -7.92 1.14 -16.40
C PRO A 216 -9.36 1.60 -16.60
N ALA A 217 -9.81 1.77 -17.84
CA ALA A 217 -11.18 2.20 -18.14
C ALA A 217 -12.24 1.18 -17.70
N HIS A 218 -11.90 -0.10 -17.68
CA HIS A 218 -12.78 -1.20 -17.27
C HIS A 218 -12.41 -1.79 -15.89
N ALA A 219 -11.52 -1.13 -15.17
CA ALA A 219 -11.16 -1.56 -13.81
C ALA A 219 -12.37 -1.49 -12.87
N LYS A 220 -12.57 -2.55 -12.06
CA LYS A 220 -13.67 -2.63 -11.09
C LYS A 220 -13.50 -1.65 -9.92
N SER A 221 -12.30 -1.09 -9.76
CA SER A 221 -11.96 -0.09 -8.75
C SER A 221 -10.72 0.70 -9.15
N ASP A 222 -10.64 1.93 -8.68
CA ASP A 222 -9.46 2.80 -8.75
C ASP A 222 -8.90 3.03 -10.17
N GLY A 223 -9.67 2.72 -11.22
CA GLY A 223 -9.24 2.86 -12.61
C GLY A 223 -8.85 4.30 -12.99
N ALA A 224 -9.53 5.30 -12.44
CA ALA A 224 -9.25 6.71 -12.72
C ALA A 224 -7.84 7.16 -12.30
N ASN A 225 -7.20 6.44 -11.38
CA ASN A 225 -5.85 6.73 -10.91
C ASN A 225 -4.88 5.55 -11.08
N ALA A 226 -5.25 4.52 -11.82
CA ALA A 226 -4.38 3.39 -12.10
C ALA A 226 -3.37 3.70 -13.22
N LEU A 227 -2.15 3.21 -13.06
CA LEU A 227 -1.15 3.23 -14.11
C LEU A 227 -1.44 2.11 -15.13
N ARG A 228 -1.39 2.42 -16.42
CA ARG A 228 -1.47 1.39 -17.46
C ARG A 228 -0.24 0.47 -17.41
N LEU A 229 -0.48 -0.84 -17.54
CA LEU A 229 0.58 -1.87 -17.50
C LEU A 229 1.66 -1.64 -18.57
N ASP A 230 1.29 -1.20 -19.78
CA ASP A 230 2.22 -0.92 -20.88
C ASP A 230 3.20 0.24 -20.60
N LYS A 231 2.88 1.11 -19.63
CA LYS A 231 3.74 2.22 -19.20
C LYS A 231 4.64 1.88 -18.00
N LEU A 232 4.42 0.74 -17.36
CA LEU A 232 5.09 0.41 -16.10
C LEU A 232 6.60 0.25 -16.28
N LYS A 233 7.06 -0.51 -17.29
CA LYS A 233 8.49 -0.77 -17.49
C LYS A 233 9.27 0.52 -17.69
N ALA A 234 8.84 1.38 -18.63
CA ALA A 234 9.49 2.65 -18.92
C ALA A 234 9.51 3.59 -17.69
N LEU A 235 8.43 3.61 -16.90
CA LEU A 235 8.42 4.38 -15.65
C LEU A 235 9.48 3.85 -14.68
N LEU A 236 9.55 2.54 -14.45
CA LEU A 236 10.50 1.94 -13.52
C LEU A 236 11.95 2.14 -13.95
N GLU A 237 12.26 2.07 -15.24
CA GLU A 237 13.60 2.39 -15.79
C GLU A 237 14.01 3.83 -15.46
N HIS A 238 13.13 4.81 -15.68
CA HIS A 238 13.38 6.20 -15.30
C HIS A 238 13.56 6.36 -13.78
N LEU A 239 12.79 5.66 -12.97
CA LEU A 239 12.91 5.73 -11.51
C LEU A 239 14.21 5.11 -10.99
N LEU A 240 14.69 4.03 -11.63
CA LEU A 240 16.01 3.46 -11.32
C LEU A 240 17.15 4.44 -11.64
N ALA A 241 17.06 5.17 -12.76
CA ALA A 241 18.04 6.21 -13.10
C ALA A 241 18.04 7.35 -12.06
N VAL A 242 16.86 7.81 -11.62
CA VAL A 242 16.75 8.80 -10.54
C VAL A 242 17.34 8.25 -9.24
N HIS A 243 17.00 7.01 -8.87
CA HIS A 243 17.52 6.36 -7.66
C HIS A 243 19.06 6.29 -7.69
N ALA A 244 19.64 5.89 -8.82
CA ALA A 244 21.09 5.83 -8.98
C ALA A 244 21.76 7.20 -8.84
N ALA A 245 21.12 8.27 -9.37
CA ALA A 245 21.63 9.62 -9.31
C ALA A 245 21.63 10.25 -7.90
N VAL A 246 20.73 9.81 -7.01
CA VAL A 246 20.61 10.37 -5.65
C VAL A 246 21.18 9.43 -4.57
N LYS A 247 21.66 8.26 -4.95
CA LYS A 247 22.29 7.30 -4.06
C LYS A 247 23.76 7.73 -3.89
N ASN A 248 24.05 8.45 -2.81
CA ASN A 248 25.40 8.79 -2.35
C ASN A 248 25.91 7.74 -1.36
#